data_755db561f6cf186b94c97062731ffffd
#
_entry.id   755db561f6cf186b94c97062731ffffd
#
_cell.length_a   1.000
_cell.length_b   1.000
_cell.length_c   1.000
_cell.angle_alpha   90.00
_cell.angle_beta   90.00
_cell.angle_gamma   90.00
#
_symmetry.space_group_name_H-M   'P 1'
#
loop_
_entity.id
_entity.type
_entity.pdbx_description
1 polymer ?
#
loop_
_entity_poly.entity_id
_entity_poly.type
_entity_poly.pdbx_seq_one_letter_code
_entity_poly.pdbx_strand_id
1 'polypeptide(L)'
;MSKSIKRNVFAVVMMIGAAFGTPGAAENLRGAMTSAYNHSGLLDQNRAVLRAADEGVAQALSALRPIVGWSASATRQIGMSTAADNTITRNASTNLSIGLSAELLLYDGGASKMAIDVAKETVLATRQTLIAVEQQVLLSAVQAYMDVRKQTEIVALRKNNLRVIEQELRASQDRFDVGEVTKTDVALAEARLAASRAQLAAAEGALDQARASYKQAIGSNPGALDRPSALPKHPKSLPSAQAIALRNNPDMIKLQHEVKVAELNVARAEAAKGPTISLNGSYGLTDNTSANVLSRNGQFGVTARGAIATGGQIPSAIRQAKANLAARRSQLHVTRHAIEQSTATAYALLDIAQSSREATQQQIRAAQVAFDGVREEATLGARTTLDVLNAEQELLDAKAQLIAAIADEQVAAYRLKAAMGQLTVDVMNLPVQKYDPTEYYNLVKDAPGEHSKQGQALDRVLKALNK
;
A
#
# COMPACT_ATOMS: atom_id res chain seq x y z
N MET A 1 52.38 32.41 -38.58
CA MET A 1 53.00 31.39 -37.69
C MET A 1 51.94 30.43 -37.21
N SER A 2 52.07 29.22 -37.68
CA SER A 2 51.26 28.04 -37.48
C SER A 2 51.10 27.64 -36.01
N LYS A 3 49.87 27.26 -35.55
CA LYS A 3 49.69 26.23 -34.53
C LYS A 3 48.47 25.39 -34.83
N SER A 4 48.74 24.14 -35.01
CA SER A 4 47.92 23.02 -35.42
C SER A 4 46.71 22.75 -34.53
N ILE A 5 45.57 22.52 -35.17
CA ILE A 5 44.36 21.93 -34.61
C ILE A 5 44.56 20.41 -34.53
N LYS A 6 44.66 19.87 -33.34
CA LYS A 6 44.54 18.42 -33.11
C LYS A 6 43.08 18.01 -33.05
N ARG A 7 42.64 17.37 -34.12
CA ARG A 7 41.31 16.71 -34.26
C ARG A 7 41.31 15.41 -33.48
N ASN A 8 40.67 15.35 -32.33
CA ASN A 8 40.37 14.09 -31.67
C ASN A 8 39.10 13.50 -32.28
N VAL A 9 39.27 12.45 -33.05
CA VAL A 9 38.19 11.56 -33.53
C VAL A 9 37.77 10.70 -32.38
N PHE A 10 36.57 10.97 -31.82
CA PHE A 10 35.91 10.06 -30.89
C PHE A 10 35.22 8.97 -31.71
N ALA A 11 35.78 7.77 -31.69
CA ALA A 11 35.15 6.58 -32.24
C ALA A 11 33.97 6.19 -31.30
N VAL A 12 32.76 6.41 -31.77
CA VAL A 12 31.54 5.86 -31.15
C VAL A 12 31.50 4.37 -31.50
N VAL A 13 31.92 3.55 -30.58
CA VAL A 13 31.65 2.10 -30.62
C VAL A 13 30.20 1.88 -30.27
N MET A 14 29.38 1.65 -31.28
CA MET A 14 28.02 1.16 -31.17
C MET A 14 28.08 -0.29 -30.64
N MET A 15 27.98 -0.49 -29.32
CA MET A 15 27.70 -1.82 -28.76
C MET A 15 26.25 -2.14 -29.04
N ILE A 16 26.00 -2.87 -30.11
CA ILE A 16 24.78 -3.62 -30.33
C ILE A 16 24.78 -4.74 -29.27
N GLY A 17 24.20 -4.48 -28.12
CA GLY A 17 23.90 -5.50 -27.13
C GLY A 17 22.88 -6.46 -27.71
N ALA A 18 23.37 -7.57 -28.30
CA ALA A 18 22.51 -8.72 -28.56
C ALA A 18 21.92 -9.15 -27.22
N ALA A 19 20.64 -8.88 -27.02
CA ALA A 19 19.84 -9.48 -25.97
C ALA A 19 19.75 -10.99 -26.27
N PHE A 20 20.79 -11.73 -25.93
CA PHE A 20 20.67 -13.17 -25.72
C PHE A 20 19.70 -13.33 -24.57
N GLY A 21 18.44 -13.64 -24.90
CA GLY A 21 17.50 -14.16 -23.92
C GLY A 21 18.16 -15.36 -23.28
N THR A 22 18.65 -15.20 -22.07
CA THR A 22 19.05 -16.31 -21.22
C THR A 22 17.83 -17.24 -21.15
N PRO A 23 18.01 -18.58 -21.36
CA PRO A 23 16.94 -19.52 -21.12
C PRO A 23 16.39 -19.22 -19.72
N GLY A 24 15.13 -18.85 -19.66
CA GLY A 24 14.52 -18.30 -18.44
C GLY A 24 14.74 -19.26 -17.29
N ALA A 25 15.64 -18.91 -16.38
CA ALA A 25 15.65 -19.54 -15.07
C ALA A 25 14.23 -19.43 -14.52
N ALA A 26 13.68 -20.57 -14.07
CA ALA A 26 12.33 -20.58 -13.53
C ALA A 26 12.21 -19.49 -12.45
N GLU A 27 11.17 -18.67 -12.55
CA GLU A 27 10.96 -17.57 -11.63
C GLU A 27 10.62 -18.11 -10.25
N ASN A 28 11.38 -17.74 -9.24
CA ASN A 28 11.11 -18.15 -7.87
C ASN A 28 10.22 -17.12 -7.14
N LEU A 29 9.55 -17.56 -6.06
CA LEU A 29 8.65 -16.71 -5.27
C LEU A 29 9.34 -15.43 -4.76
N ARG A 30 10.64 -15.50 -4.43
CA ARG A 30 11.41 -14.35 -3.97
C ARG A 30 11.60 -13.32 -5.08
N GLY A 31 11.86 -13.78 -6.31
CA GLY A 31 11.93 -12.94 -7.51
C GLY A 31 10.59 -12.25 -7.79
N ALA A 32 9.50 -13.00 -7.72
CA ALA A 32 8.14 -12.46 -7.90
C ALA A 32 7.80 -11.37 -6.86
N MET A 33 8.12 -11.59 -5.57
CA MET A 33 7.96 -10.55 -4.53
C MET A 33 8.84 -9.31 -4.81
N THR A 34 10.06 -9.50 -5.31
CA THR A 34 10.97 -8.41 -5.70
C THR A 34 10.39 -7.59 -6.85
N SER A 35 9.90 -8.26 -7.89
CA SER A 35 9.26 -7.61 -9.04
C SER A 35 8.00 -6.86 -8.64
N ALA A 36 7.16 -7.45 -7.78
CA ALA A 36 5.95 -6.80 -7.27
C ALA A 36 6.26 -5.54 -6.46
N TYR A 37 7.29 -5.56 -5.60
CA TYR A 37 7.72 -4.39 -4.85
C TYR A 37 8.17 -3.25 -5.76
N ASN A 38 8.93 -3.56 -6.82
CA ASN A 38 9.45 -2.57 -7.76
C ASN A 38 8.38 -2.03 -8.73
N HIS A 39 7.36 -2.85 -9.04
CA HIS A 39 6.27 -2.49 -9.97
C HIS A 39 5.09 -1.81 -9.28
N SER A 40 4.99 -1.86 -7.96
CA SER A 40 3.79 -1.47 -7.25
C SER A 40 3.52 0.04 -7.28
N GLY A 41 2.57 0.49 -8.11
CA GLY A 41 2.05 1.86 -8.08
C GLY A 41 1.41 2.24 -6.72
N LEU A 42 0.93 1.25 -5.95
CA LEU A 42 0.40 1.49 -4.61
C LEU A 42 1.50 1.92 -3.62
N LEU A 43 2.70 1.34 -3.73
CA LEU A 43 3.86 1.78 -2.96
C LEU A 43 4.29 3.20 -3.36
N ASP A 44 4.35 3.50 -4.65
CA ASP A 44 4.72 4.83 -5.13
C ASP A 44 3.70 5.90 -4.70
N GLN A 45 2.41 5.57 -4.74
CA GLN A 45 1.36 6.42 -4.19
C GLN A 45 1.59 6.71 -2.69
N ASN A 46 1.87 5.70 -1.88
CA ASN A 46 2.05 5.88 -0.44
C ASN A 46 3.39 6.54 -0.09
N ARG A 47 4.43 6.37 -0.91
CA ARG A 47 5.68 7.14 -0.83
C ARG A 47 5.42 8.63 -1.09
N ALA A 48 4.57 8.96 -2.06
CA ALA A 48 4.16 10.34 -2.31
C ALA A 48 3.35 10.92 -1.15
N VAL A 49 2.43 10.15 -0.55
CA VAL A 49 1.69 10.54 0.66
C VAL A 49 2.64 10.80 1.83
N LEU A 50 3.68 9.98 2.00
CA LEU A 50 4.69 10.20 3.03
C LEU A 50 5.47 11.51 2.79
N ARG A 51 5.90 11.78 1.55
CA ARG A 51 6.54 13.07 1.22
C ARG A 51 5.63 14.27 1.50
N ALA A 52 4.33 14.15 1.23
CA ALA A 52 3.38 15.19 1.59
C ALA A 52 3.26 15.41 3.11
N ALA A 53 3.35 14.33 3.90
CA ALA A 53 3.38 14.43 5.35
C ALA A 53 4.69 15.07 5.86
N ASP A 54 5.83 14.78 5.24
CA ASP A 54 7.13 15.41 5.54
C ASP A 54 7.07 16.93 5.31
N GLU A 55 6.44 17.39 4.22
CA GLU A 55 6.19 18.82 3.97
C GLU A 55 5.28 19.46 5.04
N GLY A 56 4.39 18.69 5.63
CA GLY A 56 3.59 19.15 6.77
C GLY A 56 4.44 19.58 7.97
N VAL A 57 5.61 18.95 8.19
CA VAL A 57 6.57 19.38 9.23
C VAL A 57 7.22 20.71 8.85
N ALA A 58 7.60 20.87 7.57
CA ALA A 58 8.15 22.13 7.06
C ALA A 58 7.14 23.28 7.18
N GLN A 59 5.87 23.03 6.85
CA GLN A 59 4.78 24.00 7.00
C GLN A 59 4.56 24.39 8.46
N ALA A 60 4.55 23.40 9.37
CA ALA A 60 4.42 23.69 10.81
C ALA A 60 5.60 24.52 11.34
N LEU A 61 6.83 24.25 10.88
CA LEU A 61 8.02 25.00 11.27
C LEU A 61 8.00 26.44 10.72
N SER A 62 7.42 26.65 9.54
CA SER A 62 7.35 27.98 8.91
C SER A 62 6.56 29.00 9.76
N ALA A 63 5.63 28.54 10.61
CA ALA A 63 4.90 29.38 11.55
C ALA A 63 5.79 30.09 12.59
N LEU A 64 7.00 29.57 12.84
CA LEU A 64 7.99 30.20 13.73
C LEU A 64 8.95 31.16 13.01
N ARG A 65 8.78 31.35 11.69
CA ARG A 65 9.63 32.21 10.88
C ARG A 65 8.95 33.53 10.56
N PRO A 66 9.71 34.59 10.25
CA PRO A 66 9.13 35.83 9.79
C PRO A 66 8.35 35.62 8.49
N ILE A 67 7.10 36.09 8.46
CA ILE A 67 6.26 36.09 7.29
C ILE A 67 6.26 37.52 6.74
N VAL A 68 6.68 37.69 5.47
CA VAL A 68 6.68 38.99 4.81
C VAL A 68 5.66 38.94 3.67
N GLY A 69 4.76 39.88 3.70
CA GLY A 69 3.71 40.03 2.69
C GLY A 69 3.70 41.42 2.04
N TRP A 70 3.10 41.53 0.88
CA TRP A 70 2.78 42.80 0.27
C TRP A 70 1.28 42.91 0.03
N SER A 71 0.76 44.11 0.08
CA SER A 71 -0.63 44.40 -0.25
C SER A 71 -0.74 45.63 -1.13
N ALA A 72 -1.66 45.61 -2.06
CA ALA A 72 -2.04 46.80 -2.84
C ALA A 72 -3.57 46.89 -2.83
N SER A 73 -4.11 48.08 -2.58
CA SER A 73 -5.55 48.26 -2.60
C SER A 73 -5.90 49.63 -3.22
N ALA A 74 -7.03 49.65 -3.94
CA ALA A 74 -7.68 50.87 -4.42
C ALA A 74 -9.07 50.91 -3.79
N THR A 75 -9.32 51.94 -2.96
CA THR A 75 -10.59 52.07 -2.24
C THR A 75 -11.20 53.42 -2.53
N ARG A 76 -12.44 53.44 -3.04
CA ARG A 76 -13.25 54.66 -3.17
C ARG A 76 -14.28 54.69 -2.04
N GLN A 77 -14.14 55.68 -1.19
CA GLN A 77 -15.09 55.95 -0.11
C GLN A 77 -16.04 57.08 -0.56
N ILE A 78 -17.32 56.87 -0.46
CA ILE A 78 -18.35 57.87 -0.69
C ILE A 78 -19.14 57.98 0.61
N GLY A 79 -19.06 59.16 1.25
CA GLY A 79 -19.74 59.43 2.49
C GLY A 79 -20.64 60.66 2.38
N MET A 80 -21.73 60.68 3.11
CA MET A 80 -22.53 61.87 3.37
C MET A 80 -22.51 62.11 4.86
N SER A 81 -22.15 63.30 5.28
CA SER A 81 -22.24 63.75 6.66
C SER A 81 -23.18 64.94 6.77
N THR A 82 -24.05 64.91 7.75
CA THR A 82 -24.93 66.03 8.08
C THR A 82 -24.38 66.71 9.32
N ALA A 83 -23.99 67.95 9.23
CA ALA A 83 -23.54 68.75 10.35
C ALA A 83 -24.70 69.19 11.26
N ALA A 84 -24.42 69.67 12.45
CA ALA A 84 -25.45 70.10 13.41
C ALA A 84 -26.32 71.27 12.92
N ASP A 85 -25.87 71.95 11.89
CA ASP A 85 -26.60 73.03 11.21
C ASP A 85 -27.43 72.57 10.01
N ASN A 86 -27.66 71.21 9.88
CA ASN A 86 -28.33 70.57 8.76
C ASN A 86 -27.65 70.71 7.37
N THR A 87 -26.40 71.15 7.35
CA THR A 87 -25.64 71.15 6.08
C THR A 87 -25.23 69.74 5.73
N ILE A 88 -25.56 69.31 4.50
CA ILE A 88 -25.20 67.95 3.99
C ILE A 88 -23.91 68.09 3.17
N THR A 89 -22.84 67.52 3.67
CA THR A 89 -21.57 67.45 2.93
C THR A 89 -21.40 66.07 2.31
N ARG A 90 -21.18 66.01 1.01
CA ARG A 90 -20.84 64.76 0.30
C ARG A 90 -19.34 64.73 0.10
N ASN A 91 -18.72 63.70 0.67
CA ASN A 91 -17.29 63.47 0.56
C ASN A 91 -17.03 62.22 -0.28
N ALA A 92 -16.24 62.36 -1.33
CA ALA A 92 -15.75 61.21 -2.09
C ALA A 92 -14.23 61.25 -2.06
N SER A 93 -13.61 60.19 -1.60
CA SER A 93 -12.16 60.06 -1.61
C SER A 93 -11.77 58.73 -2.29
N THR A 94 -10.72 58.77 -3.08
CA THR A 94 -10.10 57.58 -3.67
C THR A 94 -8.70 57.46 -3.09
N ASN A 95 -8.46 56.32 -2.40
CA ASN A 95 -7.17 56.00 -1.79
C ASN A 95 -6.56 54.82 -2.54
N LEU A 96 -5.37 55.02 -3.06
CA LEU A 96 -4.51 53.98 -3.60
C LEU A 96 -3.45 53.69 -2.52
N SER A 97 -3.33 52.43 -2.11
CA SER A 97 -2.30 52.07 -1.12
C SER A 97 -1.52 50.85 -1.59
N ILE A 98 -0.22 50.89 -1.34
CA ILE A 98 0.71 49.79 -1.48
C ILE A 98 1.54 49.68 -0.21
N GLY A 99 1.71 48.46 0.31
CA GLY A 99 2.45 48.26 1.56
C GLY A 99 3.13 46.93 1.64
N LEU A 100 4.13 46.91 2.48
CA LEU A 100 4.81 45.69 2.95
C LEU A 100 4.42 45.47 4.40
N SER A 101 4.20 44.21 4.79
CA SER A 101 4.01 43.80 6.19
C SER A 101 4.93 42.67 6.52
N ALA A 102 5.43 42.64 7.75
CA ALA A 102 6.21 41.56 8.30
C ALA A 102 5.63 41.18 9.66
N GLU A 103 5.46 39.89 9.91
CA GLU A 103 5.00 39.35 11.19
C GLU A 103 5.92 38.21 11.62
N LEU A 104 6.28 38.22 12.93
CA LEU A 104 7.04 37.14 13.54
C LEU A 104 6.38 36.77 14.87
N LEU A 105 6.00 35.51 15.00
CA LEU A 105 5.50 34.97 16.25
C LEU A 105 6.67 34.84 17.25
N LEU A 106 6.57 35.52 18.42
CA LEU A 106 7.56 35.44 19.47
C LEU A 106 7.18 34.46 20.57
N TYR A 107 5.88 34.35 20.89
CA TYR A 107 5.36 33.48 21.93
C TYR A 107 3.88 33.17 21.72
N ASP A 108 3.51 31.88 21.92
CA ASP A 108 2.13 31.39 21.82
C ASP A 108 1.81 30.30 22.86
N GLY A 109 2.48 30.33 24.01
CA GLY A 109 2.33 29.26 24.99
C GLY A 109 2.89 27.91 24.57
N GLY A 110 3.68 27.86 23.49
CA GLY A 110 4.23 26.63 22.88
C GLY A 110 3.30 25.92 21.92
N ALA A 111 2.18 26.53 21.53
CA ALA A 111 1.21 25.91 20.60
C ALA A 111 1.85 25.56 19.25
N SER A 112 2.68 26.47 18.69
CA SER A 112 3.40 26.21 17.43
C SER A 112 4.43 25.10 17.56
N LYS A 113 5.15 25.02 18.70
CA LYS A 113 6.08 23.91 18.94
C LYS A 113 5.35 22.56 18.99
N MET A 114 4.22 22.52 19.71
CA MET A 114 3.37 21.33 19.75
C MET A 114 2.79 20.98 18.38
N ALA A 115 2.47 21.97 17.53
CA ALA A 115 2.04 21.74 16.15
C ALA A 115 3.14 21.07 15.30
N ILE A 116 4.39 21.46 15.47
CA ILE A 116 5.54 20.82 14.83
C ILE A 116 5.67 19.36 15.30
N ASP A 117 5.54 19.13 16.61
CA ASP A 117 5.63 17.76 17.16
C ASP A 117 4.45 16.89 16.72
N VAL A 118 3.23 17.45 16.58
CA VAL A 118 2.08 16.77 15.94
C VAL A 118 2.41 16.37 14.50
N ALA A 119 3.00 17.28 13.71
CA ALA A 119 3.37 16.98 12.33
C ALA A 119 4.42 15.85 12.26
N LYS A 120 5.44 15.86 13.15
CA LYS A 120 6.45 14.79 13.24
C LYS A 120 5.83 13.43 13.59
N GLU A 121 4.95 13.39 14.60
CA GLU A 121 4.26 12.15 14.97
C GLU A 121 3.34 11.64 13.82
N THR A 122 2.74 12.57 13.06
CA THR A 122 1.96 12.23 11.86
C THR A 122 2.83 11.60 10.77
N VAL A 123 4.06 12.09 10.56
CA VAL A 123 5.04 11.46 9.66
C VAL A 123 5.35 10.03 10.12
N LEU A 124 5.60 9.82 11.42
CA LEU A 124 5.88 8.50 11.96
C LEU A 124 4.69 7.54 11.78
N ALA A 125 3.45 8.01 12.01
CA ALA A 125 2.24 7.24 11.72
C ALA A 125 2.11 6.90 10.23
N THR A 126 2.43 7.83 9.33
CA THR A 126 2.38 7.63 7.86
C THR A 126 3.45 6.63 7.40
N ARG A 127 4.63 6.61 8.03
CA ARG A 127 5.65 5.57 7.78
C ARG A 127 5.13 4.18 8.10
N GLN A 128 4.37 4.01 9.17
CA GLN A 128 3.75 2.72 9.50
C GLN A 128 2.68 2.31 8.48
N THR A 129 1.95 3.28 7.93
CA THR A 129 1.02 3.01 6.82
C THR A 129 1.75 2.50 5.58
N LEU A 130 2.92 3.06 5.23
CA LEU A 130 3.74 2.58 4.13
C LEU A 130 4.20 1.12 4.35
N ILE A 131 4.58 0.75 5.58
CA ILE A 131 4.95 -0.64 5.93
C ILE A 131 3.74 -1.57 5.80
N ALA A 132 2.53 -1.15 6.22
CA ALA A 132 1.32 -1.96 6.04
C ALA A 132 1.01 -2.20 4.56
N VAL A 133 1.17 -1.18 3.71
CA VAL A 133 1.01 -1.28 2.25
C VAL A 133 2.07 -2.21 1.64
N GLU A 134 3.32 -2.14 2.10
CA GLU A 134 4.38 -3.06 1.68
C GLU A 134 3.97 -4.51 1.95
N GLN A 135 3.48 -4.81 3.15
CA GLN A 135 3.01 -6.15 3.50
C GLN A 135 1.86 -6.61 2.62
N GLN A 136 0.92 -5.72 2.30
CA GLN A 136 -0.20 -6.02 1.41
C GLN A 136 0.29 -6.35 0.00
N VAL A 137 1.22 -5.58 -0.55
CA VAL A 137 1.80 -5.82 -1.88
C VAL A 137 2.52 -7.16 -1.94
N LEU A 138 3.37 -7.45 -0.95
CA LEU A 138 4.10 -8.72 -0.88
C LEU A 138 3.16 -9.91 -0.71
N LEU A 139 2.10 -9.80 0.11
CA LEU A 139 1.11 -10.86 0.26
C LEU A 139 0.32 -11.10 -1.03
N SER A 140 -0.07 -10.05 -1.72
CA SER A 140 -0.74 -10.15 -3.03
C SER A 140 0.14 -10.83 -4.08
N ALA A 141 1.44 -10.56 -4.06
CA ALA A 141 2.41 -11.24 -4.94
C ALA A 141 2.50 -12.74 -4.64
N VAL A 142 2.54 -13.12 -3.36
CA VAL A 142 2.55 -14.54 -2.94
C VAL A 142 1.28 -15.24 -3.40
N GLN A 143 0.11 -14.62 -3.20
CA GLN A 143 -1.18 -15.17 -3.63
C GLN A 143 -1.22 -15.37 -5.14
N ALA A 144 -0.88 -14.34 -5.91
CA ALA A 144 -0.87 -14.40 -7.37
C ALA A 144 0.11 -15.48 -7.91
N TYR A 145 1.30 -15.58 -7.32
CA TYR A 145 2.28 -16.60 -7.67
C TYR A 145 1.75 -18.02 -7.42
N MET A 146 1.19 -18.26 -6.24
CA MET A 146 0.66 -19.59 -5.87
C MET A 146 -0.58 -19.95 -6.67
N ASP A 147 -1.43 -18.97 -7.03
CA ASP A 147 -2.62 -19.21 -7.86
C ASP A 147 -2.25 -19.63 -9.30
N VAL A 148 -1.31 -18.91 -9.96
CA VAL A 148 -0.85 -19.34 -11.30
C VAL A 148 -0.27 -20.73 -11.24
N ARG A 149 0.53 -21.02 -10.24
CA ARG A 149 1.15 -22.31 -10.09
C ARG A 149 0.13 -23.42 -9.86
N LYS A 150 -0.84 -23.21 -8.94
CA LYS A 150 -1.96 -24.12 -8.68
C LYS A 150 -2.73 -24.43 -9.97
N GLN A 151 -3.14 -23.37 -10.70
CA GLN A 151 -3.93 -23.58 -11.92
C GLN A 151 -3.12 -24.25 -13.03
N THR A 152 -1.82 -23.98 -13.13
CA THR A 152 -0.95 -24.67 -14.09
C THR A 152 -0.88 -26.18 -13.83
N GLU A 153 -0.73 -26.58 -12.56
CA GLU A 153 -0.72 -28.00 -12.19
C GLU A 153 -2.09 -28.66 -12.39
N ILE A 154 -3.19 -27.94 -12.10
CA ILE A 154 -4.56 -28.43 -12.35
C ILE A 154 -4.82 -28.61 -13.85
N VAL A 155 -4.43 -27.67 -14.71
CA VAL A 155 -4.56 -27.81 -16.17
C VAL A 155 -3.78 -29.02 -16.66
N ALA A 156 -2.54 -29.22 -16.20
CA ALA A 156 -1.75 -30.40 -16.57
C ALA A 156 -2.43 -31.71 -16.12
N LEU A 157 -3.01 -31.74 -14.93
CA LEU A 157 -3.76 -32.86 -14.40
C LEU A 157 -5.01 -33.17 -15.26
N ARG A 158 -5.81 -32.14 -15.61
CA ARG A 158 -7.01 -32.28 -16.45
C ARG A 158 -6.69 -32.69 -17.91
N LYS A 159 -5.58 -32.18 -18.48
CA LYS A 159 -5.09 -32.62 -19.79
C LYS A 159 -4.72 -34.09 -19.80
N ASN A 160 -4.03 -34.57 -18.78
CA ASN A 160 -3.70 -35.99 -18.66
C ASN A 160 -4.96 -36.85 -18.50
N ASN A 161 -5.91 -36.44 -17.66
CA ASN A 161 -7.19 -37.13 -17.50
C ASN A 161 -7.99 -37.20 -18.82
N LEU A 162 -8.09 -36.08 -19.56
CA LEU A 162 -8.76 -36.08 -20.87
C LEU A 162 -8.17 -37.14 -21.80
N ARG A 163 -6.84 -37.27 -21.88
CA ARG A 163 -6.16 -38.27 -22.68
C ARG A 163 -6.51 -39.72 -22.25
N VAL A 164 -6.60 -39.96 -20.94
CA VAL A 164 -6.98 -41.29 -20.41
C VAL A 164 -8.42 -41.62 -20.78
N ILE A 165 -9.36 -40.68 -20.54
CA ILE A 165 -10.77 -40.86 -20.88
C ILE A 165 -10.97 -41.11 -22.44
N GLU A 166 -10.17 -40.42 -23.26
CA GLU A 166 -10.19 -40.68 -24.72
C GLU A 166 -9.70 -42.12 -25.10
N GLN A 167 -8.75 -42.65 -24.32
CA GLN A 167 -8.30 -44.04 -24.49
C GLN A 167 -9.35 -45.03 -24.01
N GLU A 168 -10.00 -44.78 -22.86
CA GLU A 168 -11.09 -45.64 -22.34
C GLU A 168 -12.31 -45.67 -23.27
N LEU A 169 -12.67 -44.51 -23.88
CA LEU A 169 -13.75 -44.47 -24.85
C LEU A 169 -13.43 -45.36 -26.08
N ARG A 170 -12.21 -45.26 -26.61
CA ARG A 170 -11.78 -46.12 -27.72
C ARG A 170 -11.83 -47.60 -27.34
N ALA A 171 -11.30 -47.97 -26.19
CA ALA A 171 -11.36 -49.35 -25.70
C ALA A 171 -12.79 -49.84 -25.49
N SER A 172 -13.71 -48.98 -25.00
CA SER A 172 -15.13 -49.32 -24.87
C SER A 172 -15.82 -49.52 -26.26
N GLN A 173 -15.46 -48.71 -27.25
CA GLN A 173 -15.95 -48.89 -28.65
C GLN A 173 -15.46 -50.20 -29.25
N ASP A 174 -14.14 -50.51 -29.13
CA ASP A 174 -13.56 -51.76 -29.64
C ASP A 174 -14.21 -52.99 -28.99
N ARG A 175 -14.48 -52.96 -27.68
CA ARG A 175 -15.19 -54.04 -26.97
C ARG A 175 -16.67 -54.17 -27.36
N PHE A 176 -17.32 -53.07 -27.67
CA PHE A 176 -18.71 -53.06 -28.15
C PHE A 176 -18.81 -53.71 -29.53
N ASP A 177 -17.86 -53.42 -30.44
CA ASP A 177 -17.83 -53.99 -31.78
C ASP A 177 -17.67 -55.52 -31.79
N VAL A 178 -17.03 -56.09 -30.76
CA VAL A 178 -16.90 -57.52 -30.54
C VAL A 178 -17.99 -58.13 -29.62
N GLY A 179 -18.91 -57.29 -29.11
CA GLY A 179 -20.06 -57.73 -28.31
C GLY A 179 -19.77 -57.96 -26.80
N GLU A 180 -18.63 -57.50 -26.27
CA GLU A 180 -18.23 -57.68 -24.85
C GLU A 180 -18.88 -56.67 -23.89
N VAL A 181 -19.27 -55.47 -24.37
CA VAL A 181 -19.92 -54.43 -23.58
C VAL A 181 -21.19 -53.93 -24.25
N THR A 182 -22.01 -53.18 -23.51
CA THR A 182 -23.29 -52.67 -24.02
C THR A 182 -23.14 -51.28 -24.64
N LYS A 183 -24.12 -50.88 -25.47
CA LYS A 183 -24.21 -49.52 -26.00
C LYS A 183 -24.28 -48.45 -24.88
N THR A 184 -24.80 -48.83 -23.70
CA THR A 184 -24.89 -47.98 -22.51
C THR A 184 -23.50 -47.66 -21.98
N ASP A 185 -22.57 -48.64 -22.00
CA ASP A 185 -21.20 -48.43 -21.54
C ASP A 185 -20.44 -47.43 -22.41
N VAL A 186 -20.64 -47.53 -23.76
CA VAL A 186 -20.07 -46.56 -24.70
C VAL A 186 -20.65 -45.16 -24.46
N ALA A 187 -21.97 -45.04 -24.29
CA ALA A 187 -22.61 -43.76 -24.02
C ALA A 187 -22.16 -43.13 -22.69
N LEU A 188 -21.89 -43.93 -21.67
CA LEU A 188 -21.30 -43.47 -20.41
C LEU A 188 -19.89 -42.92 -20.61
N ALA A 189 -19.04 -43.60 -21.38
CA ALA A 189 -17.69 -43.13 -21.71
C ALA A 189 -17.72 -41.84 -22.54
N GLU A 190 -18.64 -41.69 -23.49
CA GLU A 190 -18.88 -40.46 -24.25
C GLU A 190 -19.29 -39.29 -23.33
N ALA A 191 -20.22 -39.55 -22.41
CA ALA A 191 -20.65 -38.54 -21.43
C ALA A 191 -19.47 -38.08 -20.51
N ARG A 192 -18.61 -39.01 -20.06
CA ARG A 192 -17.40 -38.70 -19.28
C ARG A 192 -16.39 -37.90 -20.10
N LEU A 193 -16.21 -38.20 -21.38
CA LEU A 193 -15.36 -37.43 -22.28
C LEU A 193 -15.86 -35.99 -22.41
N ALA A 194 -17.15 -35.79 -22.62
CA ALA A 194 -17.73 -34.45 -22.69
C ALA A 194 -17.54 -33.67 -21.37
N ALA A 195 -17.74 -34.32 -20.21
CA ALA A 195 -17.51 -33.72 -18.90
C ALA A 195 -16.03 -33.37 -18.71
N SER A 196 -15.08 -34.23 -19.07
CA SER A 196 -13.64 -33.99 -18.98
C SER A 196 -13.20 -32.82 -19.85
N ARG A 197 -13.75 -32.65 -21.05
CA ARG A 197 -13.51 -31.50 -21.93
C ARG A 197 -14.01 -30.20 -21.29
N ALA A 198 -15.18 -30.19 -20.69
CA ALA A 198 -15.74 -29.05 -20.00
C ALA A 198 -14.88 -28.64 -18.77
N GLN A 199 -14.42 -29.66 -18.00
CA GLN A 199 -13.54 -29.41 -16.86
C GLN A 199 -12.17 -28.86 -17.26
N LEU A 200 -11.60 -29.31 -18.38
CA LEU A 200 -10.36 -28.78 -18.92
C LEU A 200 -10.54 -27.32 -19.37
N ALA A 201 -11.60 -27.01 -20.10
CA ALA A 201 -11.88 -25.63 -20.53
C ALA A 201 -12.05 -24.68 -19.32
N ALA A 202 -12.73 -25.13 -18.26
CA ALA A 202 -12.87 -24.36 -17.03
C ALA A 202 -11.50 -24.13 -16.32
N ALA A 203 -10.65 -25.16 -16.30
CA ALA A 203 -9.32 -25.05 -15.71
C ALA A 203 -8.40 -24.10 -16.52
N GLU A 204 -8.47 -24.14 -17.86
CA GLU A 204 -7.73 -23.22 -18.73
C GLU A 204 -8.20 -21.77 -18.52
N GLY A 205 -9.51 -21.53 -18.44
CA GLY A 205 -10.06 -20.22 -18.10
C GLY A 205 -9.62 -19.71 -16.72
N ALA A 206 -9.58 -20.58 -15.72
CA ALA A 206 -9.08 -20.24 -14.39
C ALA A 206 -7.58 -19.91 -14.39
N LEU A 207 -6.79 -20.61 -15.21
CA LEU A 207 -5.37 -20.28 -15.40
C LEU A 207 -5.18 -18.90 -16.04
N ASP A 208 -5.98 -18.55 -17.03
CA ASP A 208 -5.89 -17.23 -17.68
C ASP A 208 -6.29 -16.09 -16.72
N GLN A 209 -7.29 -16.31 -15.86
CA GLN A 209 -7.62 -15.38 -14.78
C GLN A 209 -6.47 -15.23 -13.78
N ALA A 210 -5.84 -16.32 -13.38
CA ALA A 210 -4.69 -16.31 -12.48
C ALA A 210 -3.50 -15.57 -13.12
N ARG A 211 -3.25 -15.75 -14.42
CA ARG A 211 -2.21 -15.01 -15.17
C ARG A 211 -2.47 -13.51 -15.22
N ALA A 212 -3.73 -13.11 -15.42
CA ALA A 212 -4.12 -11.70 -15.39
C ALA A 212 -3.87 -11.07 -14.00
N SER A 213 -4.26 -11.76 -12.92
CA SER A 213 -4.01 -11.35 -11.53
C SER A 213 -2.50 -11.27 -11.22
N TYR A 214 -1.72 -12.22 -11.71
CA TYR A 214 -0.26 -12.22 -11.61
C TYR A 214 0.34 -10.99 -12.27
N LYS A 215 -0.05 -10.70 -13.51
CA LYS A 215 0.42 -9.52 -14.24
C LYS A 215 0.07 -8.24 -13.52
N GLN A 216 -1.10 -8.14 -12.91
CA GLN A 216 -1.51 -7.00 -12.10
C GLN A 216 -0.64 -6.83 -10.86
N ALA A 217 -0.35 -7.92 -10.13
CA ALA A 217 0.37 -7.87 -8.86
C ALA A 217 1.89 -7.72 -9.04
N ILE A 218 2.47 -8.31 -10.09
CA ILE A 218 3.93 -8.46 -10.26
C ILE A 218 4.46 -7.62 -11.43
N GLY A 219 3.60 -7.27 -12.40
CA GLY A 219 3.97 -6.39 -13.52
C GLY A 219 4.46 -7.10 -14.77
N SER A 220 4.70 -8.42 -14.72
CA SER A 220 5.16 -9.24 -15.84
C SER A 220 4.21 -10.40 -16.11
N ASN A 221 4.27 -10.97 -17.31
CA ASN A 221 3.58 -12.24 -17.56
C ASN A 221 4.36 -13.38 -16.86
N PRO A 222 3.64 -14.36 -16.24
CA PRO A 222 4.31 -15.46 -15.58
C PRO A 222 5.04 -16.36 -16.59
N GLY A 223 6.31 -16.68 -16.29
CA GLY A 223 7.07 -17.71 -16.98
C GLY A 223 6.86 -19.11 -16.37
N ALA A 224 7.89 -19.95 -16.42
CA ALA A 224 7.93 -21.17 -15.62
C ALA A 224 8.16 -20.79 -14.15
N LEU A 225 7.26 -21.22 -13.27
CA LEU A 225 7.32 -20.91 -11.84
C LEU A 225 7.88 -22.06 -11.03
N ASP A 226 8.90 -21.80 -10.21
CA ASP A 226 9.51 -22.79 -9.34
C ASP A 226 8.60 -23.25 -8.19
N ARG A 227 8.85 -24.46 -7.68
CA ARG A 227 8.23 -24.90 -6.41
C ARG A 227 8.88 -24.19 -5.24
N PRO A 228 8.12 -23.49 -4.38
CA PRO A 228 8.65 -22.97 -3.14
C PRO A 228 9.21 -24.15 -2.31
N SER A 229 10.49 -24.05 -1.96
CA SER A 229 11.21 -25.18 -1.34
C SER A 229 10.92 -25.36 0.14
N ALA A 230 10.52 -24.32 0.85
CA ALA A 230 10.24 -24.38 2.29
C ALA A 230 9.22 -23.31 2.72
N LEU A 231 8.47 -23.62 3.76
CA LEU A 231 7.61 -22.67 4.45
C LEU A 231 8.46 -21.63 5.21
N PRO A 232 8.03 -20.37 5.29
CA PRO A 232 8.69 -19.38 6.12
C PRO A 232 8.62 -19.81 7.60
N LYS A 233 9.72 -19.62 8.33
CA LYS A 233 9.76 -19.93 9.77
C LYS A 233 8.68 -19.17 10.52
N HIS A 234 7.91 -19.84 11.35
CA HIS A 234 6.84 -19.28 12.17
C HIS A 234 6.95 -19.75 13.63
N PRO A 235 6.36 -19.03 14.58
CA PRO A 235 6.33 -19.45 15.99
C PRO A 235 5.57 -20.76 16.17
N LYS A 236 6.01 -21.57 17.12
CA LYS A 236 5.40 -22.88 17.42
C LYS A 236 4.11 -22.80 18.26
N SER A 237 3.76 -21.62 18.77
CA SER A 237 2.56 -21.44 19.59
C SER A 237 1.85 -20.13 19.26
N LEU A 238 0.52 -20.15 19.33
CA LEU A 238 -0.33 -18.98 19.12
C LEU A 238 0.03 -17.80 20.06
N PRO A 239 0.23 -17.99 21.38
CA PRO A 239 0.61 -16.87 22.25
C PRO A 239 1.91 -16.19 21.84
N SER A 240 2.89 -16.96 21.35
CA SER A 240 4.15 -16.40 20.83
C SER A 240 3.93 -15.59 19.56
N ALA A 241 3.07 -16.07 18.65
CA ALA A 241 2.70 -15.33 17.42
C ALA A 241 1.98 -14.01 17.76
N GLN A 242 1.03 -14.04 18.69
CA GLN A 242 0.32 -12.85 19.14
C GLN A 242 1.25 -11.83 19.82
N ALA A 243 2.17 -12.28 20.66
CA ALA A 243 3.16 -11.38 21.28
C ALA A 243 4.08 -10.69 20.26
N ILE A 244 4.45 -11.39 19.19
CA ILE A 244 5.21 -10.81 18.07
C ILE A 244 4.34 -9.81 17.29
N ALA A 245 3.10 -10.18 16.98
CA ALA A 245 2.16 -9.33 16.26
C ALA A 245 1.92 -8.01 16.99
N LEU A 246 1.63 -8.03 18.29
CA LEU A 246 1.40 -6.82 19.08
C LEU A 246 2.59 -5.87 19.12
N ARG A 247 3.81 -6.37 18.96
CA ARG A 247 5.03 -5.53 18.93
C ARG A 247 5.36 -4.98 17.56
N ASN A 248 5.09 -5.74 16.50
CA ASN A 248 5.62 -5.44 15.16
C ASN A 248 4.53 -5.02 14.16
N ASN A 249 3.25 -5.20 14.51
CA ASN A 249 2.17 -4.86 13.58
C ASN A 249 2.13 -3.35 13.35
N PRO A 250 2.22 -2.89 12.09
CA PRO A 250 2.28 -1.47 11.76
C PRO A 250 1.01 -0.70 12.18
N ASP A 251 -0.17 -1.32 12.21
CA ASP A 251 -1.40 -0.64 12.64
C ASP A 251 -1.37 -0.31 14.14
N MET A 252 -0.76 -1.17 14.97
CA MET A 252 -0.56 -0.89 16.39
C MET A 252 0.39 0.28 16.60
N ILE A 253 1.55 0.28 15.92
CA ILE A 253 2.57 1.32 16.04
C ILE A 253 2.04 2.65 15.51
N LYS A 254 1.34 2.64 14.37
CA LYS A 254 0.65 3.80 13.82
C LYS A 254 -0.30 4.43 14.84
N LEU A 255 -1.13 3.61 15.47
CA LEU A 255 -2.12 4.10 16.43
C LEU A 255 -1.46 4.66 17.70
N GLN A 256 -0.31 4.11 18.13
CA GLN A 256 0.48 4.69 19.23
C GLN A 256 0.94 6.13 18.90
N HIS A 257 1.40 6.38 17.66
CA HIS A 257 1.72 7.73 17.19
C HIS A 257 0.48 8.64 17.13
N GLU A 258 -0.68 8.09 16.67
CA GLU A 258 -1.94 8.86 16.66
C GLU A 258 -2.43 9.22 18.06
N VAL A 259 -2.23 8.37 19.08
CA VAL A 259 -2.48 8.71 20.49
C VAL A 259 -1.55 9.84 20.95
N LYS A 260 -0.28 9.81 20.55
CA LYS A 260 0.68 10.88 20.85
C LYS A 260 0.27 12.21 20.20
N VAL A 261 -0.20 12.18 18.96
CA VAL A 261 -0.81 13.34 18.26
C VAL A 261 -1.99 13.89 19.09
N ALA A 262 -2.87 13.03 19.58
CA ALA A 262 -4.01 13.46 20.39
C ALA A 262 -3.58 14.08 21.74
N GLU A 263 -2.54 13.55 22.40
CA GLU A 263 -1.95 14.12 23.62
C GLU A 263 -1.39 15.54 23.38
N LEU A 264 -0.64 15.69 22.28
CA LEU A 264 -0.08 17.00 21.89
C LEU A 264 -1.19 18.00 21.54
N ASN A 265 -2.29 17.54 20.91
CA ASN A 265 -3.45 18.38 20.63
C ASN A 265 -4.18 18.84 21.90
N VAL A 266 -4.24 18.03 22.97
CA VAL A 266 -4.74 18.47 24.27
C VAL A 266 -3.85 19.60 24.82
N ALA A 267 -2.54 19.40 24.85
CA ALA A 267 -1.60 20.41 25.33
C ALA A 267 -1.67 21.70 24.49
N ARG A 268 -1.82 21.57 23.17
CA ARG A 268 -2.02 22.70 22.24
C ARG A 268 -3.31 23.47 22.54
N ALA A 269 -4.42 22.75 22.83
CA ALA A 269 -5.67 23.40 23.23
C ALA A 269 -5.57 24.10 24.58
N GLU A 270 -4.78 23.58 25.51
CA GLU A 270 -4.49 24.21 26.80
C GLU A 270 -3.62 25.46 26.65
N ALA A 271 -2.68 25.48 25.72
CA ALA A 271 -1.86 26.65 25.38
C ALA A 271 -2.68 27.86 24.91
N ALA A 272 -3.86 27.65 24.32
CA ALA A 272 -4.77 28.71 23.90
C ALA A 272 -5.33 29.56 25.06
N LYS A 273 -5.11 29.19 26.34
CA LYS A 273 -5.41 30.01 27.50
C LYS A 273 -4.37 31.14 27.71
N GLY A 274 -3.18 30.96 27.16
CA GLY A 274 -2.07 31.91 27.31
C GLY A 274 -2.14 33.06 26.31
N PRO A 275 -1.31 34.09 26.49
CA PRO A 275 -1.19 35.16 25.52
C PRO A 275 -0.39 34.72 24.29
N THR A 276 -0.70 35.33 23.15
CA THR A 276 0.11 35.27 21.93
C THR A 276 0.85 36.62 21.79
N ILE A 277 2.16 36.57 21.57
CA ILE A 277 3.02 37.74 21.42
C ILE A 277 3.64 37.68 20.05
N SER A 278 3.40 38.71 19.22
CA SER A 278 3.97 38.84 17.88
C SER A 278 4.68 40.19 17.69
N LEU A 279 5.75 40.13 16.89
CA LEU A 279 6.45 41.31 16.39
C LEU A 279 5.87 41.64 15.04
N ASN A 280 5.38 42.86 14.85
CA ASN A 280 4.77 43.32 13.63
C ASN A 280 5.50 44.54 13.08
N GLY A 281 5.75 44.54 11.78
CA GLY A 281 6.27 45.68 11.06
C GLY A 281 5.44 45.95 9.80
N SER A 282 5.18 47.19 9.51
CA SER A 282 4.57 47.56 8.24
C SER A 282 5.16 48.86 7.69
N TYR A 283 5.27 48.95 6.37
CA TYR A 283 5.65 50.16 5.66
C TYR A 283 4.79 50.27 4.42
N GLY A 284 4.13 51.45 4.27
CA GLY A 284 3.19 51.66 3.17
C GLY A 284 3.18 53.06 2.66
N LEU A 285 2.75 53.16 1.39
CA LEU A 285 2.45 54.38 0.66
C LEU A 285 0.96 54.43 0.44
N THR A 286 0.33 55.57 0.73
CA THR A 286 -1.08 55.83 0.43
C THR A 286 -1.20 57.12 -0.34
N ASP A 287 -1.75 57.08 -1.54
CA ASP A 287 -2.07 58.26 -2.37
C ASP A 287 -3.57 58.51 -2.30
N ASN A 288 -3.94 59.65 -1.73
CA ASN A 288 -5.32 60.13 -1.78
C ASN A 288 -5.48 61.02 -3.02
N THR A 289 -5.94 60.43 -4.11
CA THR A 289 -6.08 61.12 -5.40
C THR A 289 -7.10 62.24 -5.37
N SER A 290 -8.05 62.24 -4.42
CA SER A 290 -9.05 63.29 -4.26
C SER A 290 -8.52 64.50 -3.51
N ALA A 291 -7.56 64.31 -2.62
CA ALA A 291 -6.91 65.38 -1.86
C ALA A 291 -5.51 65.73 -2.41
N ASN A 292 -5.01 64.98 -3.40
CA ASN A 292 -3.65 65.08 -3.93
C ASN A 292 -2.56 64.99 -2.86
N VAL A 293 -2.73 64.04 -1.91
CA VAL A 293 -1.84 63.83 -0.78
C VAL A 293 -1.24 62.44 -0.83
N LEU A 294 0.09 62.36 -0.93
CA LEU A 294 0.87 61.15 -0.78
C LEU A 294 1.39 61.03 0.66
N SER A 295 0.93 59.98 1.37
CA SER A 295 1.34 59.66 2.72
C SER A 295 2.28 58.46 2.72
N ARG A 296 3.34 58.52 3.57
CA ARG A 296 4.26 57.41 3.81
C ARG A 296 4.20 57.05 5.28
N ASN A 297 3.81 55.85 5.59
CA ASN A 297 3.65 55.40 6.97
C ASN A 297 4.51 54.16 7.23
N GLY A 298 5.30 54.21 8.26
CA GLY A 298 6.05 53.04 8.78
C GLY A 298 5.64 52.82 10.24
N GLN A 299 5.35 51.56 10.55
CA GLN A 299 5.01 51.13 11.92
C GLN A 299 5.83 49.90 12.28
N PHE A 300 6.31 49.86 13.50
CA PHE A 300 6.99 48.70 14.09
C PHE A 300 6.55 48.58 15.55
N GLY A 301 6.20 47.38 15.97
CA GLY A 301 5.70 47.18 17.33
C GLY A 301 5.59 45.71 17.74
N VAL A 302 5.49 45.50 19.03
CA VAL A 302 5.17 44.21 19.64
C VAL A 302 3.72 44.24 20.07
N THR A 303 2.98 43.21 19.71
CA THR A 303 1.56 43.05 20.06
C THR A 303 1.41 41.83 20.94
N ALA A 304 0.84 42.00 22.14
CA ALA A 304 0.42 40.90 23.01
C ALA A 304 -1.11 40.82 23.00
N ARG A 305 -1.66 39.64 22.69
CA ARG A 305 -3.09 39.38 22.71
C ARG A 305 -3.38 38.16 23.57
N GLY A 306 -4.39 38.25 24.44
CA GLY A 306 -4.86 37.19 25.30
C GLY A 306 -6.36 37.27 25.50
N ALA A 307 -7.01 36.14 25.65
CA ALA A 307 -8.45 36.09 25.91
C ALA A 307 -8.72 36.10 27.42
N ILE A 308 -9.50 37.09 27.91
CA ILE A 308 -9.95 37.12 29.29
C ILE A 308 -11.23 36.32 29.49
N ALA A 309 -12.18 36.44 28.55
CA ALA A 309 -13.43 35.69 28.55
C ALA A 309 -13.77 35.29 27.12
N THR A 310 -14.05 34.00 26.88
CA THR A 310 -14.34 33.45 25.55
C THR A 310 -15.70 32.81 25.44
N GLY A 311 -16.63 33.13 26.36
CA GLY A 311 -17.98 32.54 26.37
C GLY A 311 -17.97 31.00 26.47
N GLY A 312 -16.91 30.41 27.05
CA GLY A 312 -16.78 28.95 27.17
C GLY A 312 -16.10 28.25 25.98
N GLN A 313 -15.69 28.94 24.93
CA GLN A 313 -15.08 28.37 23.73
C GLN A 313 -13.79 27.58 24.05
N ILE A 314 -12.81 28.21 24.73
CA ILE A 314 -11.54 27.55 25.09
C ILE A 314 -11.75 26.35 26.01
N PRO A 315 -12.49 26.44 27.13
CA PRO A 315 -12.79 25.27 27.96
C PRO A 315 -13.50 24.13 27.19
N SER A 316 -14.39 24.46 26.26
CA SER A 316 -15.07 23.48 25.42
C SER A 316 -14.08 22.78 24.46
N ALA A 317 -13.19 23.54 23.79
CA ALA A 317 -12.17 22.97 22.90
C ALA A 317 -11.21 22.04 23.67
N ILE A 318 -10.84 22.37 24.91
CA ILE A 318 -10.00 21.49 25.74
C ILE A 318 -10.76 20.21 26.10
N ARG A 319 -12.06 20.29 26.49
CA ARG A 319 -12.86 19.09 26.76
C ARG A 319 -13.00 18.22 25.52
N GLN A 320 -13.20 18.83 24.36
CA GLN A 320 -13.25 18.13 23.07
C GLN A 320 -11.94 17.41 22.78
N ALA A 321 -10.79 18.08 22.93
CA ALA A 321 -9.49 17.47 22.72
C ALA A 321 -9.25 16.28 23.69
N LYS A 322 -9.65 16.42 24.98
CA LYS A 322 -9.57 15.33 25.96
C LYS A 322 -10.49 14.15 25.61
N ALA A 323 -11.69 14.40 25.10
CA ALA A 323 -12.59 13.36 24.63
C ALA A 323 -12.01 12.62 23.39
N ASN A 324 -11.41 13.36 22.46
CA ASN A 324 -10.73 12.77 21.32
C ASN A 324 -9.52 11.91 21.75
N LEU A 325 -8.75 12.33 22.73
CA LEU A 325 -7.66 11.53 23.31
C LEU A 325 -8.21 10.24 23.95
N ALA A 326 -9.28 10.34 24.72
CA ALA A 326 -9.92 9.16 25.32
C ALA A 326 -10.40 8.18 24.25
N ALA A 327 -11.00 8.68 23.16
CA ALA A 327 -11.41 7.86 22.01
C ALA A 327 -10.22 7.16 21.35
N ARG A 328 -9.10 7.86 21.12
CA ARG A 328 -7.87 7.26 20.56
C ARG A 328 -7.25 6.21 21.48
N ARG A 329 -7.23 6.44 22.80
CA ARG A 329 -6.79 5.45 23.78
C ARG A 329 -7.69 4.21 23.80
N SER A 330 -9.00 4.36 23.72
CA SER A 330 -9.93 3.24 23.59
C SER A 330 -9.72 2.47 22.29
N GLN A 331 -9.38 3.16 21.19
CA GLN A 331 -9.04 2.53 19.91
C GLN A 331 -7.83 1.58 20.01
N LEU A 332 -6.86 1.84 20.92
CA LEU A 332 -5.75 0.90 21.17
C LEU A 332 -6.25 -0.48 21.65
N HIS A 333 -7.26 -0.50 22.53
CA HIS A 333 -7.84 -1.77 22.97
C HIS A 333 -8.56 -2.50 21.84
N VAL A 334 -9.32 -1.76 21.02
CA VAL A 334 -10.02 -2.33 19.85
C VAL A 334 -9.00 -2.91 18.85
N THR A 335 -7.97 -2.15 18.53
CA THR A 335 -6.91 -2.58 17.58
C THR A 335 -6.12 -3.76 18.14
N ARG A 336 -5.80 -3.76 19.43
CA ARG A 336 -5.16 -4.90 20.07
C ARG A 336 -5.96 -6.19 19.88
N HIS A 337 -7.26 -6.19 20.19
CA HIS A 337 -8.10 -7.37 20.02
C HIS A 337 -8.26 -7.77 18.56
N ALA A 338 -8.33 -6.81 17.63
CA ALA A 338 -8.36 -7.09 16.20
C ALA A 338 -7.06 -7.78 15.71
N ILE A 339 -5.89 -7.35 16.18
CA ILE A 339 -4.60 -7.98 15.87
C ILE A 339 -4.50 -9.37 16.50
N GLU A 340 -4.91 -9.54 17.76
CA GLU A 340 -4.96 -10.84 18.43
C GLU A 340 -5.86 -11.81 17.66
N GLN A 341 -7.05 -11.38 17.23
CA GLN A 341 -7.99 -12.17 16.44
C GLN A 341 -7.43 -12.51 15.05
N SER A 342 -6.91 -11.51 14.31
CA SER A 342 -6.39 -11.74 12.96
C SER A 342 -5.19 -12.70 12.97
N THR A 343 -4.33 -12.60 13.98
CA THR A 343 -3.20 -13.51 14.18
C THR A 343 -3.68 -14.92 14.52
N ALA A 344 -4.69 -15.05 15.39
CA ALA A 344 -5.28 -16.34 15.74
C ALA A 344 -5.92 -17.01 14.51
N THR A 345 -6.67 -16.23 13.71
CA THR A 345 -7.26 -16.72 12.46
C THR A 345 -6.19 -17.17 11.46
N ALA A 346 -5.13 -16.37 11.28
CA ALA A 346 -4.05 -16.73 10.36
C ALA A 346 -3.27 -17.98 10.84
N TYR A 347 -3.08 -18.14 12.15
CA TYR A 347 -2.45 -19.30 12.74
C TYR A 347 -3.32 -20.56 12.53
N ALA A 348 -4.61 -20.48 12.83
CA ALA A 348 -5.55 -21.58 12.61
C ALA A 348 -5.66 -21.99 11.13
N LEU A 349 -5.65 -21.02 10.21
CA LEU A 349 -5.64 -21.32 8.77
C LEU A 349 -4.39 -22.06 8.33
N LEU A 350 -3.23 -21.77 8.93
CA LEU A 350 -2.01 -22.52 8.67
C LEU A 350 -2.10 -23.95 9.18
N ASP A 351 -2.58 -24.15 10.39
CA ASP A 351 -2.78 -25.50 10.98
C ASP A 351 -3.77 -26.34 10.16
N ILE A 352 -4.89 -25.70 9.71
CA ILE A 352 -5.87 -26.34 8.83
C ILE A 352 -5.22 -26.74 7.50
N ALA A 353 -4.45 -25.84 6.88
CA ALA A 353 -3.82 -26.11 5.59
C ALA A 353 -2.78 -27.24 5.69
N GLN A 354 -1.98 -27.30 6.79
CA GLN A 354 -1.04 -28.39 7.04
C GLN A 354 -1.76 -29.72 7.23
N SER A 355 -2.78 -29.77 8.08
CA SER A 355 -3.59 -30.97 8.31
C SER A 355 -4.31 -31.44 7.05
N SER A 356 -4.85 -30.51 6.26
CA SER A 356 -5.50 -30.80 4.98
C SER A 356 -4.53 -31.42 3.98
N ARG A 357 -3.31 -30.85 3.86
CA ARG A 357 -2.27 -31.42 3.01
C ARG A 357 -1.91 -32.85 3.40
N GLU A 358 -1.70 -33.12 4.70
CA GLU A 358 -1.37 -34.46 5.21
C GLU A 358 -2.51 -35.45 4.96
N ALA A 359 -3.75 -35.07 5.27
CA ALA A 359 -4.94 -35.91 5.04
C ALA A 359 -5.13 -36.23 3.56
N THR A 360 -4.99 -35.22 2.68
CA THR A 360 -5.14 -35.40 1.24
C THR A 360 -4.02 -36.28 0.65
N GLN A 361 -2.79 -36.21 1.18
CA GLN A 361 -1.74 -37.15 0.80
C GLN A 361 -2.07 -38.60 1.17
N GLN A 362 -2.73 -38.83 2.31
CA GLN A 362 -3.21 -40.16 2.68
C GLN A 362 -4.36 -40.60 1.77
N GLN A 363 -5.31 -39.67 1.47
CA GLN A 363 -6.42 -39.95 0.55
C GLN A 363 -5.93 -40.39 -0.84
N ILE A 364 -4.92 -39.68 -1.41
CA ILE A 364 -4.35 -40.08 -2.71
C ILE A 364 -3.76 -41.48 -2.67
N ARG A 365 -3.02 -41.83 -1.59
CA ARG A 365 -2.47 -43.19 -1.47
C ARG A 365 -3.58 -44.27 -1.46
N ALA A 366 -4.65 -44.04 -0.70
CA ALA A 366 -5.79 -44.95 -0.65
C ALA A 366 -6.56 -45.02 -1.95
N ALA A 367 -6.86 -43.85 -2.57
CA ALA A 367 -7.57 -43.77 -3.83
C ALA A 367 -6.77 -44.40 -4.99
N GLN A 368 -5.43 -44.27 -4.98
CA GLN A 368 -4.59 -44.94 -5.99
C GLN A 368 -4.67 -46.44 -5.88
N VAL A 369 -4.58 -47.01 -4.67
CA VAL A 369 -4.70 -48.46 -4.43
C VAL A 369 -6.10 -48.97 -4.84
N ALA A 370 -7.16 -48.21 -4.49
CA ALA A 370 -8.52 -48.54 -4.86
C ALA A 370 -8.72 -48.53 -6.39
N PHE A 371 -8.22 -47.48 -7.08
CA PHE A 371 -8.28 -47.39 -8.53
C PHE A 371 -7.54 -48.55 -9.21
N ASP A 372 -6.32 -48.87 -8.78
CA ASP A 372 -5.53 -49.94 -9.33
C ASP A 372 -6.23 -51.28 -9.13
N GLY A 373 -6.82 -51.54 -7.93
CA GLY A 373 -7.61 -52.74 -7.65
C GLY A 373 -8.87 -52.89 -8.48
N VAL A 374 -9.70 -51.82 -8.54
CA VAL A 374 -10.93 -51.82 -9.35
C VAL A 374 -10.62 -52.02 -10.83
N ARG A 375 -9.52 -51.45 -11.32
CA ARG A 375 -9.07 -51.63 -12.71
C ARG A 375 -8.66 -53.07 -12.99
N GLU A 376 -7.95 -53.74 -12.10
CA GLU A 376 -7.58 -55.14 -12.22
C GLU A 376 -8.81 -56.05 -12.17
N GLU A 377 -9.73 -55.83 -11.21
CA GLU A 377 -10.99 -56.57 -11.11
C GLU A 377 -11.85 -56.38 -12.37
N ALA A 378 -11.84 -55.20 -13.01
CA ALA A 378 -12.55 -54.95 -14.23
C ALA A 378 -11.96 -55.70 -15.43
N THR A 379 -10.64 -55.88 -15.52
CA THR A 379 -9.99 -56.72 -16.56
C THR A 379 -10.36 -58.18 -16.44
N LEU A 380 -10.69 -58.63 -15.23
CA LEU A 380 -11.16 -59.99 -14.92
C LEU A 380 -12.69 -60.16 -15.07
N GLY A 381 -13.41 -59.05 -15.43
CA GLY A 381 -14.87 -59.06 -15.58
C GLY A 381 -15.66 -58.99 -14.29
N ALA A 382 -15.00 -58.76 -13.12
CA ALA A 382 -15.64 -58.71 -11.81
C ALA A 382 -16.20 -57.29 -11.48
N ARG A 383 -15.84 -56.25 -12.25
CA ARG A 383 -16.29 -54.85 -12.08
C ARG A 383 -16.75 -54.28 -13.43
N THR A 384 -17.57 -53.23 -13.33
CA THR A 384 -18.07 -52.52 -14.51
C THR A 384 -17.11 -51.38 -14.92
N THR A 385 -17.20 -50.98 -16.20
CA THR A 385 -16.49 -49.78 -16.70
C THR A 385 -16.83 -48.55 -15.86
N LEU A 386 -18.07 -48.42 -15.36
CA LEU A 386 -18.52 -47.34 -14.52
C LEU A 386 -17.75 -47.28 -13.19
N ASP A 387 -17.48 -48.46 -12.58
CA ASP A 387 -16.71 -48.52 -11.32
C ASP A 387 -15.27 -48.01 -11.52
N VAL A 388 -14.64 -48.35 -12.63
CA VAL A 388 -13.30 -47.87 -13.00
C VAL A 388 -13.29 -46.36 -13.17
N LEU A 389 -14.24 -45.82 -13.95
CA LEU A 389 -14.37 -44.37 -14.21
C LEU A 389 -14.65 -43.57 -12.92
N ASN A 390 -15.42 -44.15 -11.98
CA ASN A 390 -15.68 -43.51 -10.69
C ASN A 390 -14.44 -43.50 -9.80
N ALA A 391 -13.70 -44.63 -9.73
CA ALA A 391 -12.45 -44.69 -8.94
C ALA A 391 -11.37 -43.76 -9.51
N GLU A 392 -11.30 -43.63 -10.85
CA GLU A 392 -10.41 -42.68 -11.51
C GLU A 392 -10.78 -41.23 -11.18
N GLN A 393 -12.07 -40.89 -11.19
CA GLN A 393 -12.52 -39.54 -10.82
C GLN A 393 -12.19 -39.18 -9.39
N GLU A 394 -12.37 -40.13 -8.44
CA GLU A 394 -12.03 -39.94 -7.05
C GLU A 394 -10.52 -39.68 -6.86
N LEU A 395 -9.67 -40.46 -7.51
CA LEU A 395 -8.22 -40.25 -7.51
C LEU A 395 -7.84 -38.91 -8.12
N LEU A 396 -8.47 -38.52 -9.22
CA LEU A 396 -8.23 -37.24 -9.88
C LEU A 396 -8.59 -36.06 -8.98
N ASP A 397 -9.75 -36.14 -8.31
CA ASP A 397 -10.21 -35.10 -7.40
C ASP A 397 -9.32 -35.01 -6.14
N ALA A 398 -8.86 -36.11 -5.60
CA ALA A 398 -7.87 -36.15 -4.53
C ALA A 398 -6.54 -35.48 -4.95
N LYS A 399 -6.06 -35.76 -6.18
CA LYS A 399 -4.85 -35.08 -6.73
C LYS A 399 -5.05 -33.58 -6.90
N ALA A 400 -6.21 -33.15 -7.39
CA ALA A 400 -6.53 -31.71 -7.51
C ALA A 400 -6.58 -31.01 -6.12
N GLN A 401 -7.18 -31.70 -5.14
CA GLN A 401 -7.21 -31.19 -3.76
C GLN A 401 -5.81 -31.05 -3.14
N LEU A 402 -4.88 -31.99 -3.40
CA LEU A 402 -3.50 -31.86 -2.92
C LEU A 402 -2.79 -30.65 -3.53
N ILE A 403 -2.97 -30.42 -4.83
CA ILE A 403 -2.41 -29.24 -5.52
C ILE A 403 -2.91 -27.96 -4.83
N ALA A 404 -4.21 -27.89 -4.53
CA ALA A 404 -4.80 -26.77 -3.83
C ALA A 404 -4.26 -26.65 -2.39
N ALA A 405 -4.22 -27.71 -1.61
CA ALA A 405 -3.76 -27.73 -0.24
C ALA A 405 -2.30 -27.27 -0.10
N ILE A 406 -1.41 -27.64 -1.04
CA ILE A 406 -0.02 -27.18 -1.08
C ILE A 406 0.05 -25.66 -1.31
N ALA A 407 -0.76 -25.13 -2.23
CA ALA A 407 -0.81 -23.70 -2.49
C ALA A 407 -1.37 -22.93 -1.28
N ASP A 408 -2.45 -23.43 -0.68
CA ASP A 408 -3.11 -22.82 0.46
C ASP A 408 -2.21 -22.80 1.71
N GLU A 409 -1.42 -23.85 1.94
CA GLU A 409 -0.43 -23.92 3.03
C GLU A 409 0.64 -22.81 2.89
N GLN A 410 1.16 -22.61 1.68
CA GLN A 410 2.13 -21.54 1.42
C GLN A 410 1.50 -20.16 1.66
N VAL A 411 0.33 -19.90 1.10
CA VAL A 411 -0.38 -18.62 1.28
C VAL A 411 -0.70 -18.37 2.76
N ALA A 412 -1.16 -19.38 3.50
CA ALA A 412 -1.47 -19.28 4.92
C ALA A 412 -0.23 -18.93 5.75
N ALA A 413 0.93 -19.52 5.45
CA ALA A 413 2.18 -19.22 6.14
C ALA A 413 2.64 -17.79 5.94
N TYR A 414 2.52 -17.24 4.71
CA TYR A 414 2.82 -15.82 4.44
C TYR A 414 1.77 -14.88 5.02
N ARG A 415 0.49 -15.29 5.06
CA ARG A 415 -0.58 -14.54 5.73
C ARG A 415 -0.32 -14.42 7.24
N LEU A 416 0.16 -15.48 7.88
CA LEU A 416 0.59 -15.43 9.28
C LEU A 416 1.78 -14.47 9.46
N LYS A 417 2.75 -14.47 8.54
CA LYS A 417 3.85 -13.48 8.54
C LYS A 417 3.35 -12.05 8.45
N ALA A 418 2.38 -11.78 7.57
CA ALA A 418 1.76 -10.47 7.44
C ALA A 418 1.01 -10.07 8.73
N ALA A 419 0.20 -10.96 9.31
CA ALA A 419 -0.51 -10.72 10.55
C ALA A 419 0.43 -10.40 11.73
N MET A 420 1.62 -11.02 11.76
CA MET A 420 2.67 -10.71 12.73
C MET A 420 3.47 -9.44 12.43
N GLY A 421 3.16 -8.70 11.35
CA GLY A 421 3.94 -7.52 10.96
C GLY A 421 5.34 -7.84 10.41
N GLN A 422 5.60 -9.07 9.98
CA GLN A 422 6.92 -9.56 9.56
C GLN A 422 7.05 -9.80 8.05
N LEU A 423 6.03 -9.51 7.25
CA LEU A 423 6.10 -9.65 5.80
C LEU A 423 6.62 -8.35 5.17
N THR A 424 7.88 -8.04 5.41
CA THR A 424 8.55 -6.84 4.88
C THR A 424 9.79 -7.23 4.08
N VAL A 425 10.22 -6.31 3.21
CA VAL A 425 11.45 -6.46 2.42
C VAL A 425 12.66 -6.77 3.30
N ASP A 426 12.73 -6.12 4.49
CA ASP A 426 13.81 -6.31 5.44
C ASP A 426 13.84 -7.71 6.04
N VAL A 427 12.72 -8.17 6.59
CA VAL A 427 12.60 -9.48 7.23
C VAL A 427 12.74 -10.62 6.22
N MET A 428 12.19 -10.43 5.01
CA MET A 428 12.28 -11.39 3.91
C MET A 428 13.62 -11.31 3.17
N ASN A 429 14.46 -10.33 3.50
CA ASN A 429 15.77 -10.07 2.89
C ASN A 429 15.72 -10.09 1.35
N LEU A 430 14.75 -9.34 0.77
CA LEU A 430 14.57 -9.27 -0.68
C LEU A 430 15.67 -8.41 -1.34
N PRO A 431 16.15 -8.79 -2.53
CA PRO A 431 17.19 -8.05 -3.26
C PRO A 431 16.58 -6.84 -4.01
N VAL A 432 16.12 -5.83 -3.27
CA VAL A 432 15.53 -4.61 -3.81
C VAL A 432 16.28 -3.38 -3.31
N GLN A 433 16.21 -2.29 -4.07
CA GLN A 433 16.61 -0.99 -3.55
C GLN A 433 15.55 -0.54 -2.53
N LYS A 434 15.95 -0.53 -1.26
CA LYS A 434 15.07 -0.12 -0.18
C LYS A 434 14.80 1.37 -0.26
N TYR A 435 13.54 1.74 -0.08
CA TYR A 435 13.16 3.14 0.07
C TYR A 435 13.56 3.64 1.47
N ASP A 436 14.39 4.68 1.53
CA ASP A 436 14.74 5.35 2.79
C ASP A 436 13.71 6.47 3.08
N PRO A 437 12.81 6.28 4.06
CA PRO A 437 11.82 7.29 4.42
C PRO A 437 12.42 8.53 5.09
N THR A 438 13.73 8.52 5.42
CA THR A 438 14.39 9.64 6.10
C THR A 438 15.09 10.58 5.13
N GLU A 439 15.37 10.15 3.91
CA GLU A 439 16.09 10.93 2.92
C GLU A 439 15.36 12.23 2.58
N TYR A 440 14.09 12.11 2.15
CA TYR A 440 13.27 13.28 1.83
C TYR A 440 12.98 14.14 3.06
N TYR A 441 12.65 13.53 4.19
CA TYR A 441 12.43 14.22 5.45
C TYR A 441 13.63 15.12 5.83
N ASN A 442 14.86 14.63 5.69
CA ASN A 442 16.06 15.39 6.00
C ASN A 442 16.27 16.60 5.08
N LEU A 443 15.75 16.58 3.87
CA LEU A 443 15.79 17.73 2.95
C LEU A 443 14.79 18.81 3.34
N VAL A 444 13.62 18.45 3.89
CA VAL A 444 12.50 19.38 4.13
C VAL A 444 12.37 19.81 5.59
N LYS A 445 12.88 19.04 6.57
CA LYS A 445 12.67 19.25 8.01
C LYS A 445 13.03 20.66 8.50
N ASP A 446 13.92 21.37 7.80
CA ASP A 446 14.32 22.72 8.13
C ASP A 446 13.55 23.79 7.31
N ALA A 447 12.44 23.43 6.67
CA ALA A 447 11.59 24.29 5.84
C ALA A 447 12.41 25.19 4.88
N PRO A 448 13.15 24.61 3.90
CA PRO A 448 14.00 25.36 3.01
C PRO A 448 13.18 26.29 2.11
N GLY A 449 13.57 27.57 2.04
CA GLY A 449 12.95 28.51 1.09
C GLY A 449 13.32 28.18 -0.36
N GLU A 450 12.46 28.57 -1.33
CA GLU A 450 12.60 28.28 -2.75
C GLU A 450 14.00 28.64 -3.31
N HIS A 451 14.58 29.78 -2.89
CA HIS A 451 15.87 30.25 -3.38
C HIS A 451 17.08 29.71 -2.56
N SER A 452 16.85 28.89 -1.55
CA SER A 452 17.94 28.28 -0.78
C SER A 452 18.60 27.14 -1.56
N LYS A 453 19.86 26.82 -1.24
CA LYS A 453 20.54 25.66 -1.86
C LYS A 453 19.78 24.34 -1.62
N GLN A 454 19.16 24.19 -0.44
CA GLN A 454 18.33 23.04 -0.11
C GLN A 454 17.02 23.02 -0.90
N GLY A 455 16.32 24.18 -1.03
CA GLY A 455 15.11 24.28 -1.84
C GLY A 455 15.36 23.93 -3.32
N GLN A 456 16.45 24.44 -3.90
CA GLN A 456 16.83 24.09 -5.28
C GLN A 456 17.23 22.61 -5.44
N ALA A 457 17.81 21.97 -4.41
CA ALA A 457 18.06 20.54 -4.41
C ALA A 457 16.77 19.74 -4.35
N LEU A 458 15.82 20.17 -3.53
CA LEU A 458 14.48 19.59 -3.40
C LEU A 458 13.71 19.64 -4.71
N ASP A 459 13.70 20.79 -5.39
CA ASP A 459 13.06 20.96 -6.72
C ASP A 459 13.65 20.01 -7.77
N ARG A 460 14.96 19.77 -7.73
CA ARG A 460 15.60 18.79 -8.63
C ARG A 460 15.15 17.37 -8.34
N VAL A 461 15.03 16.98 -7.06
CA VAL A 461 14.51 15.67 -6.65
C VAL A 461 13.08 15.49 -7.12
N LEU A 462 12.21 16.49 -6.88
CA LEU A 462 10.81 16.44 -7.31
C LEU A 462 10.66 16.36 -8.84
N LYS A 463 11.47 17.10 -9.60
CA LYS A 463 11.49 16.99 -11.07
C LYS A 463 11.97 15.64 -11.58
N ALA A 464 12.87 14.98 -10.85
CA ALA A 464 13.34 13.64 -11.20
C ALA A 464 12.30 12.55 -10.89
N LEU A 465 11.49 12.73 -9.84
CA LEU A 465 10.43 11.81 -9.42
C LEU A 465 9.16 11.91 -10.29
N ASN A 466 8.96 13.05 -10.99
CA ASN A 466 7.80 13.27 -11.88
C ASN A 466 8.06 12.86 -13.34
N LYS A 467 9.20 12.25 -13.64
CA LYS A 467 9.54 11.63 -14.93
C LYS A 467 9.36 10.11 -14.86
#